data_5b985c7d49541584afeb5fc714e308a7
#
_entry.id   5b985c7d49541584afeb5fc714e308a7
#
_cell.length_a   1.000
_cell.length_b   1.000
_cell.length_c   1.000
_cell.angle_alpha   90.00
_cell.angle_beta   90.00
_cell.angle_gamma   90.00
#
_symmetry.space_group_name_H-M   'P 1'
#
loop_
_entity.id
_entity.type
_entity.pdbx_description
1 polymer ?
#
loop_
_entity_poly.entity_id
_entity_poly.type
_entity_poly.pdbx_seq_one_letter_code
_entity_poly.pdbx_strand_id
1 'polypeptide(L)'
;MRRRPLMRKFLYAVVGPLLVMGVLSFVLTAFLVNRFAEGERYDQLAREANIIKQAIEADTPIPRDIQGFLTTDELTQRIGARGPAGRLPLLDNLKKEDVIEVQDERLLTYQLTVDGTRITTVRQAPLASSALSGVYLAIGLALLVTLLLASLLAYYMGRHLTRPIVTLRSVAQKIGAGETDVVLPSRPKDEVGELIDAVDEMQTQLKQKDHLQKTFIAGITHDLRTPLAIIRNETEALAAGVIPVAELPDVTTSIIEETDRLGHLIDETLLYSKLAGGRMPLERTDVALDELVLATVERLRGTFTQAGLTLATELQPVRQSLDPRMFERVLINFLMNAHFASPVGGTVSVRLTHDELTVEDEGAGVQAEDRATIWDVYVKQEGSAGHGLGLAISRMILDSHQFDYGVRDRSGGGAVFYVRF
;
A
#
# COMPACT_ATOMS: atom_id res chain seq x y z
N MET A 1 -3.73 -25.44 -9.33
CA MET A 1 -3.16 -25.54 -7.97
C MET A 1 -3.97 -24.65 -7.02
N ARG A 2 -4.77 -25.20 -6.10
CA ARG A 2 -5.46 -24.42 -5.06
C ARG A 2 -4.43 -23.77 -4.15
N ARG A 3 -4.22 -22.46 -4.27
CA ARG A 3 -3.33 -21.69 -3.37
C ARG A 3 -3.90 -21.80 -1.95
N ARG A 4 -3.16 -22.44 -1.06
CA ARG A 4 -3.52 -22.51 0.37
C ARG A 4 -3.67 -21.07 0.87
N PRO A 5 -4.77 -20.73 1.57
CA PRO A 5 -4.98 -19.36 2.03
C PRO A 5 -3.80 -18.89 2.88
N LEU A 6 -3.41 -17.63 2.72
CA LEU A 6 -2.26 -16.99 3.38
C LEU A 6 -2.27 -17.23 4.89
N MET A 7 -3.45 -17.20 5.49
CA MET A 7 -3.68 -17.50 6.90
C MET A 7 -3.22 -18.89 7.33
N ARG A 8 -3.42 -19.93 6.48
CA ARG A 8 -2.91 -21.28 6.80
C ARG A 8 -1.39 -21.35 6.72
N LYS A 9 -0.77 -20.66 5.76
CA LYS A 9 0.70 -20.59 5.67
C LYS A 9 1.28 -19.89 6.88
N PHE A 10 0.67 -18.79 7.32
CA PHE A 10 1.08 -18.05 8.50
C PHE A 10 0.91 -18.89 9.77
N LEU A 11 -0.23 -19.57 9.94
CA LEU A 11 -0.47 -20.48 11.06
C LEU A 11 0.62 -21.58 11.13
N TYR A 12 0.93 -22.24 10.01
CA TYR A 12 1.98 -23.26 9.97
C TYR A 12 3.38 -22.68 10.22
N ALA A 13 3.66 -21.46 9.75
CA ALA A 13 4.94 -20.81 9.94
C ALA A 13 5.20 -20.39 11.40
N VAL A 14 4.16 -20.07 12.16
CA VAL A 14 4.27 -19.61 13.57
C VAL A 14 4.06 -20.77 14.54
N VAL A 15 2.99 -21.53 14.39
CA VAL A 15 2.63 -22.61 15.33
C VAL A 15 3.50 -23.84 15.12
N GLY A 16 3.89 -24.15 13.90
CA GLY A 16 4.71 -25.32 13.59
C GLY A 16 6.07 -25.32 14.31
N PRO A 17 6.91 -24.28 14.15
CA PRO A 17 8.19 -24.19 14.87
C PRO A 17 8.04 -24.18 16.39
N LEU A 18 7.02 -23.51 16.93
CA LEU A 18 6.75 -23.48 18.38
C LEU A 18 6.40 -24.87 18.91
N LEU A 19 5.61 -25.63 18.18
CA LEU A 19 5.26 -26.99 18.55
C LEU A 19 6.49 -27.92 18.51
N VAL A 20 7.31 -27.81 17.46
CA VAL A 20 8.57 -28.57 17.34
C VAL A 20 9.54 -28.20 18.46
N MET A 21 9.76 -26.91 18.73
CA MET A 21 10.61 -26.43 19.82
C MET A 21 10.07 -26.89 21.19
N GLY A 22 8.75 -26.86 21.39
CA GLY A 22 8.13 -27.33 22.61
C GLY A 22 8.37 -28.81 22.87
N VAL A 23 8.14 -29.65 21.87
CA VAL A 23 8.41 -31.10 21.96
C VAL A 23 9.89 -31.36 22.20
N LEU A 24 10.78 -30.69 21.46
CA LEU A 24 12.22 -30.84 21.63
C LEU A 24 12.69 -30.43 23.02
N SER A 25 12.19 -29.30 23.52
CA SER A 25 12.47 -28.83 24.89
C SER A 25 11.99 -29.83 25.95
N PHE A 26 10.78 -30.38 25.79
CA PHE A 26 10.23 -31.39 26.68
C PHE A 26 11.12 -32.64 26.72
N VAL A 27 11.47 -33.18 25.56
CA VAL A 27 12.33 -34.38 25.44
C VAL A 27 13.71 -34.12 26.05
N LEU A 28 14.32 -32.97 25.73
CA LEU A 28 15.63 -32.60 26.27
C LEU A 28 15.60 -32.43 27.77
N THR A 29 14.59 -31.76 28.32
CA THR A 29 14.45 -31.56 29.76
C THR A 29 14.21 -32.90 30.47
N ALA A 30 13.36 -33.76 29.93
CA ALA A 30 13.13 -35.10 30.44
C ALA A 30 14.42 -35.92 30.49
N PHE A 31 15.20 -35.87 29.41
CA PHE A 31 16.49 -36.53 29.32
C PHE A 31 17.50 -36.01 30.35
N LEU A 32 17.64 -34.67 30.47
CA LEU A 32 18.56 -34.03 31.42
C LEU A 32 18.18 -34.30 32.87
N VAL A 33 16.88 -34.19 33.22
CA VAL A 33 16.37 -34.45 34.57
C VAL A 33 16.64 -35.90 34.97
N ASN A 34 16.39 -36.86 34.08
CA ASN A 34 16.69 -38.27 34.33
C ASN A 34 18.20 -38.50 34.55
N ARG A 35 19.03 -37.97 33.71
CA ARG A 35 20.48 -38.11 33.78
C ARG A 35 21.06 -37.47 35.04
N PHE A 36 20.57 -36.31 35.44
CA PHE A 36 20.97 -35.63 36.65
C PHE A 36 20.57 -36.44 37.91
N ALA A 37 19.33 -36.92 37.91
CA ALA A 37 18.82 -37.74 39.03
C ALA A 37 19.59 -39.09 39.16
N GLU A 38 20.04 -39.69 38.06
CA GLU A 38 20.90 -40.87 38.08
C GLU A 38 22.29 -40.51 38.65
N GLY A 39 22.92 -39.41 38.19
CA GLY A 39 24.24 -38.98 38.62
C GLY A 39 24.29 -38.71 40.12
N GLU A 40 23.30 -38.00 40.70
CA GLU A 40 23.24 -37.68 42.15
C GLU A 40 23.12 -38.96 43.00
N ARG A 41 22.45 -39.98 42.47
CA ARG A 41 22.34 -41.30 43.17
C ARG A 41 23.63 -42.07 43.13
N TYR A 42 24.38 -42.09 42.02
CA TYR A 42 25.69 -42.66 41.96
C TYR A 42 26.68 -41.99 42.91
N ASP A 43 26.61 -40.67 43.05
CA ASP A 43 27.40 -39.90 44.02
C ASP A 43 27.06 -40.29 45.49
N GLN A 44 25.80 -40.57 45.78
CA GLN A 44 25.39 -41.08 47.09
C GLN A 44 25.93 -42.49 47.35
N LEU A 45 25.79 -43.41 46.38
CA LEU A 45 26.34 -44.76 46.50
C LEU A 45 27.86 -44.75 46.65
N ALA A 46 28.57 -43.87 45.94
CA ALA A 46 29.99 -43.66 46.09
C ALA A 46 30.38 -43.16 47.50
N ARG A 47 29.61 -42.20 48.05
CA ARG A 47 29.84 -41.73 49.43
C ARG A 47 29.62 -42.86 50.44
N GLU A 48 28.54 -43.64 50.30
CA GLU A 48 28.26 -44.80 51.18
C GLU A 48 29.36 -45.84 51.11
N ALA A 49 29.84 -46.17 49.88
CA ALA A 49 30.95 -47.10 49.68
C ALA A 49 32.25 -46.62 50.30
N ASN A 50 32.55 -45.30 50.23
CA ASN A 50 33.75 -44.74 50.86
C ASN A 50 33.65 -44.76 52.41
N ILE A 51 32.48 -44.54 52.98
CA ILE A 51 32.27 -44.65 54.43
C ILE A 51 32.50 -46.10 54.91
N ILE A 52 32.01 -47.09 54.15
CA ILE A 52 32.24 -48.50 54.43
C ILE A 52 33.73 -48.81 54.34
N LYS A 53 34.43 -48.31 53.30
CA LYS A 53 35.86 -48.45 53.13
C LYS A 53 36.63 -47.95 54.36
N GLN A 54 36.34 -46.72 54.82
CA GLN A 54 36.99 -46.13 55.97
C GLN A 54 36.70 -46.90 57.26
N ALA A 55 35.50 -47.43 57.44
CA ALA A 55 35.13 -48.23 58.58
C ALA A 55 35.91 -49.56 58.59
N ILE A 56 36.12 -50.21 57.47
CA ILE A 56 36.90 -51.44 57.36
C ILE A 56 38.39 -51.18 57.61
N GLU A 57 38.96 -50.14 57.01
CA GLU A 57 40.36 -49.75 57.18
C GLU A 57 40.69 -49.34 58.62
N ALA A 58 39.72 -48.79 59.36
CA ALA A 58 39.87 -48.34 60.79
C ALA A 58 39.43 -49.39 61.78
N ASP A 59 39.03 -50.58 61.37
CA ASP A 59 38.48 -51.65 62.25
C ASP A 59 37.33 -51.20 63.11
N THR A 60 36.47 -50.29 62.57
CA THR A 60 35.33 -49.69 63.27
C THR A 60 34.00 -50.29 62.79
N PRO A 61 32.95 -50.35 63.61
CA PRO A 61 31.66 -50.88 63.14
C PRO A 61 31.05 -49.99 62.06
N ILE A 62 30.52 -50.59 61.03
CA ILE A 62 29.85 -49.93 59.95
C ILE A 62 28.60 -49.23 60.42
N PRO A 63 28.35 -47.93 60.12
CA PRO A 63 27.18 -47.20 60.52
C PRO A 63 25.87 -47.90 60.15
N ARG A 64 24.92 -47.96 61.09
CA ARG A 64 23.62 -48.64 60.92
C ARG A 64 22.73 -48.02 59.84
N ASP A 65 23.01 -46.78 59.44
CA ASP A 65 22.24 -46.01 58.47
C ASP A 65 22.51 -46.45 57.03
N ILE A 66 23.59 -47.23 56.78
CA ILE A 66 23.94 -47.71 55.48
C ILE A 66 23.22 -49.03 55.24
N GLN A 67 22.13 -48.98 54.46
CA GLN A 67 21.36 -50.16 54.08
C GLN A 67 21.75 -50.61 52.66
N GLY A 68 22.16 -51.85 52.51
CA GLY A 68 22.33 -52.45 51.18
C GLY A 68 23.75 -52.44 50.62
N PHE A 69 24.76 -52.71 51.44
CA PHE A 69 26.08 -53.06 50.94
C PHE A 69 26.31 -54.56 51.03
N LEU A 70 27.18 -55.08 50.17
CA LEU A 70 27.50 -56.51 50.06
C LEU A 70 29.01 -56.64 49.83
N THR A 71 29.68 -57.49 50.68
CA THR A 71 31.05 -57.92 50.39
C THR A 71 31.05 -59.23 49.62
N THR A 72 32.07 -59.47 48.75
CA THR A 72 32.06 -60.60 47.82
C THR A 72 32.03 -61.95 48.54
N ASP A 73 32.71 -62.09 49.67
CA ASP A 73 32.79 -63.38 50.43
C ASP A 73 31.61 -63.59 51.39
N GLU A 74 31.09 -62.56 52.03
CA GLU A 74 29.87 -62.62 52.82
C GLU A 74 28.59 -62.68 52.02
N LEU A 75 28.62 -62.16 50.82
CA LEU A 75 27.54 -62.22 49.84
C LEU A 75 27.16 -63.69 49.53
N THR A 76 28.15 -64.51 49.32
CA THR A 76 27.94 -65.95 49.03
C THR A 76 27.29 -66.71 50.17
N GLN A 77 27.53 -66.28 51.45
CA GLN A 77 26.94 -66.93 52.61
C GLN A 77 25.63 -66.30 53.11
N ARG A 78 25.39 -64.97 52.94
CA ARG A 78 24.19 -64.27 53.41
C ARG A 78 23.07 -64.10 52.39
N ILE A 79 23.36 -64.18 51.10
CA ILE A 79 22.37 -64.14 50.01
C ILE A 79 21.38 -65.32 50.08
N GLY A 80 21.71 -66.36 50.74
CA GLY A 80 20.81 -67.48 50.97
C GLY A 80 19.59 -67.22 51.84
N ALA A 81 19.50 -66.08 52.55
CA ALA A 81 18.52 -65.99 53.60
C ALA A 81 17.45 -64.90 53.50
N ARG A 82 17.64 -63.68 53.06
CA ARG A 82 16.54 -62.66 53.05
C ARG A 82 16.89 -61.40 52.27
N GLY A 83 16.37 -61.26 51.06
CA GLY A 83 16.31 -60.01 50.34
C GLY A 83 16.16 -60.19 48.85
N PRO A 84 15.74 -59.15 48.07
CA PRO A 84 15.61 -59.22 46.63
C PRO A 84 16.95 -59.57 45.90
N ALA A 85 18.06 -59.61 46.66
CA ALA A 85 19.38 -59.90 46.16
C ALA A 85 19.69 -61.42 45.93
N GLY A 86 18.77 -62.34 46.24
CA GLY A 86 19.03 -63.81 46.20
C GLY A 86 19.27 -64.44 44.80
N ARG A 87 19.31 -63.62 43.72
CA ARG A 87 19.62 -64.08 42.36
C ARG A 87 20.37 -63.02 41.53
N LEU A 88 21.37 -62.38 42.10
CA LEU A 88 22.23 -61.48 41.32
C LEU A 88 23.16 -62.33 40.42
N PRO A 89 23.07 -62.23 39.08
CA PRO A 89 24.00 -62.91 38.23
C PRO A 89 25.39 -62.30 38.39
N LEU A 90 26.34 -63.10 38.75
CA LEU A 90 27.79 -62.91 38.71
C LEU A 90 28.25 -61.45 38.83
N LEU A 91 28.45 -60.98 40.05
CA LEU A 91 28.96 -59.62 40.37
C LEU A 91 30.41 -59.41 39.84
N ASP A 92 31.04 -60.43 39.31
CA ASP A 92 32.44 -60.38 38.85
C ASP A 92 32.70 -59.52 37.63
N ASN A 93 31.67 -59.20 36.85
CA ASN A 93 31.81 -58.45 35.59
C ASN A 93 31.13 -57.06 35.62
N LEU A 94 30.69 -56.57 36.76
CA LEU A 94 30.09 -55.24 36.87
C LEU A 94 31.14 -54.15 36.66
N LYS A 95 30.76 -53.10 35.97
CA LYS A 95 31.54 -51.86 35.89
C LYS A 95 31.46 -51.12 37.25
N LYS A 96 32.38 -50.17 37.48
CA LYS A 96 32.43 -49.38 38.69
C LYS A 96 31.06 -48.76 39.03
N GLU A 97 30.33 -48.34 38.02
CA GLU A 97 28.96 -47.84 38.07
C GLU A 97 28.18 -48.66 37.06
N ASP A 98 27.14 -49.38 37.48
CA ASP A 98 26.34 -50.21 36.61
C ASP A 98 24.87 -50.23 37.04
N VAL A 99 23.99 -50.58 36.10
CA VAL A 99 22.58 -50.80 36.32
C VAL A 99 22.26 -52.23 36.07
N ILE A 100 21.82 -52.94 37.07
CA ILE A 100 21.41 -54.35 36.96
C ILE A 100 19.90 -54.46 37.07
N GLU A 101 19.31 -55.35 36.30
CA GLU A 101 17.88 -55.63 36.33
C GLU A 101 17.66 -57.02 36.96
N VAL A 102 17.00 -57.00 38.13
CA VAL A 102 16.73 -58.21 38.92
C VAL A 102 15.27 -58.28 39.22
N GLN A 103 14.57 -59.32 38.75
CA GLN A 103 13.15 -59.56 39.01
C GLN A 103 12.22 -58.35 38.69
N ASP A 104 12.46 -57.74 37.54
CA ASP A 104 11.71 -56.50 37.11
C ASP A 104 12.05 -55.26 37.91
N GLU A 105 13.01 -55.30 38.85
CA GLU A 105 13.50 -54.12 39.56
C GLU A 105 14.87 -53.71 39.01
N ARG A 106 15.00 -52.42 38.69
CA ARG A 106 16.29 -51.81 38.29
C ARG A 106 17.05 -51.40 39.51
N LEU A 107 18.26 -51.96 39.69
CA LEU A 107 19.15 -51.66 40.79
C LEU A 107 20.39 -50.92 40.28
N LEU A 108 20.69 -49.77 40.92
CA LEU A 108 21.93 -49.03 40.73
C LEU A 108 22.99 -49.67 41.60
N THR A 109 24.17 -49.97 41.02
CA THR A 109 25.28 -50.56 41.77
C THR A 109 26.54 -49.71 41.65
N TYR A 110 27.31 -49.61 42.74
CA TYR A 110 28.61 -48.97 42.75
C TYR A 110 29.63 -49.91 43.41
N GLN A 111 30.73 -50.19 42.71
CA GLN A 111 31.77 -51.09 43.19
C GLN A 111 33.05 -50.38 43.62
N LEU A 112 33.58 -50.77 44.77
CA LEU A 112 34.86 -50.33 45.30
C LEU A 112 35.64 -51.58 45.75
N THR A 113 36.96 -51.58 45.57
CA THR A 113 37.85 -52.69 46.07
C THR A 113 38.67 -52.14 47.23
N VAL A 114 38.67 -52.89 48.35
CA VAL A 114 39.46 -52.60 49.56
C VAL A 114 40.19 -53.88 49.98
N ASP A 115 41.50 -53.84 50.06
CA ASP A 115 42.38 -54.97 50.43
C ASP A 115 42.04 -56.28 49.71
N GLY A 116 41.74 -56.21 48.39
CA GLY A 116 41.39 -57.35 47.57
C GLY A 116 39.94 -57.81 47.68
N THR A 117 39.16 -57.27 48.61
CA THR A 117 37.72 -57.54 48.77
C THR A 117 36.89 -56.50 47.98
N ARG A 118 35.97 -56.96 47.15
CA ARG A 118 35.05 -56.06 46.42
C ARG A 118 33.83 -55.76 47.27
N ILE A 119 33.57 -54.50 47.46
CA ILE A 119 32.39 -53.97 48.12
C ILE A 119 31.44 -53.40 47.04
N THR A 120 30.20 -53.88 47.01
CA THR A 120 29.19 -53.40 46.09
C THR A 120 28.05 -52.78 46.91
N THR A 121 27.83 -51.47 46.74
CA THR A 121 26.64 -50.81 47.26
C THR A 121 25.54 -50.92 46.22
N VAL A 122 24.31 -51.20 46.68
CA VAL A 122 23.15 -51.47 45.81
C VAL A 122 21.97 -50.61 46.29
N ARG A 123 21.30 -49.97 45.35
CA ARG A 123 20.10 -49.22 45.67
C ARG A 123 19.05 -49.39 44.59
N GLN A 124 17.79 -49.53 44.97
CA GLN A 124 16.70 -49.55 43.96
C GLN A 124 16.69 -48.25 43.18
N ALA A 125 16.70 -48.37 41.85
CA ALA A 125 16.38 -47.26 40.98
C ALA A 125 14.85 -47.14 40.93
N PRO A 126 14.22 -46.18 41.63
CA PRO A 126 12.76 -46.09 41.54
C PRO A 126 12.36 -45.80 40.12
N LEU A 127 11.43 -46.58 39.60
CA LEU A 127 10.59 -46.21 38.46
C LEU A 127 10.08 -44.79 38.79
N ALA A 128 10.30 -43.85 37.86
CA ALA A 128 10.06 -42.41 37.96
C ALA A 128 9.39 -41.94 39.25
N SER A 129 10.18 -41.42 40.20
CA SER A 129 9.67 -41.03 41.50
C SER A 129 8.51 -40.03 41.35
N SER A 130 7.54 -40.07 42.29
CA SER A 130 6.41 -39.15 42.33
C SER A 130 6.80 -37.66 42.23
N ALA A 131 8.02 -37.32 42.63
CA ALA A 131 8.61 -35.99 42.50
C ALA A 131 8.90 -35.63 41.01
N LEU A 132 9.36 -36.57 40.19
CA LEU A 132 9.62 -36.34 38.79
C LEU A 132 8.31 -36.24 37.97
N SER A 133 7.27 -36.94 38.38
CA SER A 133 5.96 -36.85 37.71
C SER A 133 5.34 -35.44 37.86
N GLY A 134 5.55 -34.77 38.99
CA GLY A 134 5.14 -33.37 39.18
C GLY A 134 5.87 -32.39 38.26
N VAL A 135 7.16 -32.60 38.00
CA VAL A 135 7.96 -31.79 37.08
C VAL A 135 7.47 -31.97 35.62
N TYR A 136 7.23 -33.21 35.20
CA TYR A 136 6.70 -33.48 33.84
C TYR A 136 5.31 -32.92 33.65
N LEU A 137 4.44 -32.98 34.67
CA LEU A 137 3.12 -32.35 34.63
C LEU A 137 3.21 -30.84 34.46
N ALA A 138 4.08 -30.18 35.26
CA ALA A 138 4.28 -28.72 35.20
C ALA A 138 4.81 -28.27 33.83
N ILE A 139 5.78 -28.99 33.25
CA ILE A 139 6.30 -28.71 31.90
C ILE A 139 5.21 -28.94 30.84
N GLY A 140 4.44 -30.02 30.97
CA GLY A 140 3.31 -30.30 30.04
C GLY A 140 2.24 -29.20 30.08
N LEU A 141 1.89 -28.71 31.27
CA LEU A 141 0.95 -27.59 31.41
C LEU A 141 1.51 -26.28 30.84
N ALA A 142 2.79 -25.98 31.07
CA ALA A 142 3.43 -24.79 30.53
C ALA A 142 3.45 -24.81 28.99
N LEU A 143 3.74 -25.96 28.40
CA LEU A 143 3.69 -26.14 26.93
C LEU A 143 2.28 -25.99 26.39
N LEU A 144 1.27 -26.51 27.05
CA LEU A 144 -0.14 -26.38 26.64
C LEU A 144 -0.57 -24.91 26.68
N VAL A 145 -0.24 -24.18 27.74
CA VAL A 145 -0.52 -22.73 27.85
C VAL A 145 0.18 -21.94 26.73
N THR A 146 1.45 -22.23 26.48
CA THR A 146 2.22 -21.57 25.41
C THR A 146 1.60 -21.83 24.04
N LEU A 147 1.17 -23.06 23.77
CA LEU A 147 0.51 -23.41 22.51
C LEU A 147 -0.83 -22.71 22.33
N LEU A 148 -1.62 -22.60 23.40
CA LEU A 148 -2.88 -21.87 23.39
C LEU A 148 -2.67 -20.38 23.13
N LEU A 149 -1.70 -19.75 23.80
CA LEU A 149 -1.38 -18.34 23.59
C LEU A 149 -0.86 -18.09 22.16
N ALA A 150 0.02 -18.94 21.65
CA ALA A 150 0.52 -18.85 20.28
C ALA A 150 -0.61 -18.99 19.24
N SER A 151 -1.55 -19.93 19.47
CA SER A 151 -2.71 -20.12 18.60
C SER A 151 -3.65 -18.91 18.61
N LEU A 152 -3.88 -18.32 19.78
CA LEU A 152 -4.69 -17.12 19.95
C LEU A 152 -4.05 -15.92 19.24
N LEU A 153 -2.74 -15.73 19.43
CA LEU A 153 -1.97 -14.67 18.74
C LEU A 153 -2.00 -14.84 17.21
N ALA A 154 -1.79 -16.06 16.73
CA ALA A 154 -1.85 -16.36 15.30
C ALA A 154 -3.25 -16.11 14.71
N TYR A 155 -4.30 -16.44 15.44
CA TYR A 155 -5.68 -16.13 15.05
C TYR A 155 -5.93 -14.62 15.00
N TYR A 156 -5.47 -13.88 16.01
CA TYR A 156 -5.60 -12.42 16.06
C TYR A 156 -4.88 -11.75 14.90
N MET A 157 -3.60 -12.08 14.68
CA MET A 157 -2.82 -11.55 13.55
C MET A 157 -3.43 -11.91 12.19
N GLY A 158 -3.94 -13.15 12.03
CA GLY A 158 -4.62 -13.57 10.81
C GLY A 158 -5.86 -12.75 10.52
N ARG A 159 -6.60 -12.35 11.56
CA ARG A 159 -7.83 -11.56 11.41
C ARG A 159 -7.54 -10.07 11.17
N HIS A 160 -6.59 -9.48 11.86
CA HIS A 160 -6.33 -8.04 11.82
C HIS A 160 -5.35 -7.61 10.73
N LEU A 161 -4.35 -8.44 10.39
CA LEU A 161 -3.35 -8.11 9.36
C LEU A 161 -3.64 -8.82 8.02
N THR A 162 -3.84 -10.13 8.05
CA THR A 162 -3.87 -10.91 6.81
C THR A 162 -5.16 -10.70 6.00
N ARG A 163 -6.33 -10.64 6.67
CA ARG A 163 -7.61 -10.47 5.97
C ARG A 163 -7.74 -9.14 5.24
N PRO A 164 -7.48 -7.98 5.86
CA PRO A 164 -7.52 -6.69 5.17
C PRO A 164 -6.61 -6.64 3.94
N ILE A 165 -5.37 -7.13 4.06
CA ILE A 165 -4.41 -7.17 2.95
C ILE A 165 -4.92 -8.03 1.77
N VAL A 166 -5.51 -9.19 2.04
CA VAL A 166 -6.10 -10.04 0.99
C VAL A 166 -7.30 -9.36 0.33
N THR A 167 -8.11 -8.65 1.10
CA THR A 167 -9.24 -7.86 0.58
C THR A 167 -8.74 -6.71 -0.27
N LEU A 168 -7.77 -5.92 0.19
CA LEU A 168 -7.15 -4.84 -0.58
C LEU A 168 -6.54 -5.33 -1.90
N ARG A 169 -5.92 -6.49 -1.90
CA ARG A 169 -5.44 -7.10 -3.15
C ARG A 169 -6.58 -7.35 -4.13
N SER A 170 -7.73 -7.86 -3.66
CA SER A 170 -8.90 -8.11 -4.52
C SER A 170 -9.50 -6.80 -5.03
N VAL A 171 -9.53 -5.76 -4.19
CA VAL A 171 -9.95 -4.39 -4.55
C VAL A 171 -9.03 -3.83 -5.63
N ALA A 172 -7.71 -3.87 -5.43
CA ALA A 172 -6.75 -3.39 -6.43
C ALA A 172 -6.87 -4.14 -7.77
N GLN A 173 -7.16 -5.44 -7.74
CA GLN A 173 -7.40 -6.22 -8.97
C GLN A 173 -8.68 -5.79 -9.69
N LYS A 174 -9.76 -5.49 -8.97
CA LYS A 174 -11.01 -4.99 -9.52
C LYS A 174 -10.84 -3.58 -10.12
N ILE A 175 -10.17 -2.68 -9.40
CA ILE A 175 -9.83 -1.35 -9.90
C ILE A 175 -8.99 -1.48 -11.19
N GLY A 176 -7.99 -2.35 -11.23
CA GLY A 176 -7.20 -2.62 -12.42
C GLY A 176 -7.97 -3.25 -13.58
N ALA A 177 -9.12 -3.89 -13.32
CA ALA A 177 -10.05 -4.38 -14.33
C ALA A 177 -11.06 -3.32 -14.80
N GLY A 178 -10.99 -2.08 -14.27
CA GLY A 178 -11.87 -0.97 -14.65
C GLY A 178 -13.10 -0.81 -13.74
N GLU A 179 -13.24 -1.61 -12.67
CA GLU A 179 -14.31 -1.39 -11.69
C GLU A 179 -13.92 -0.23 -10.76
N THR A 180 -14.54 0.93 -10.91
CA THR A 180 -14.22 2.12 -10.11
C THR A 180 -15.05 2.24 -8.82
N ASP A 181 -16.10 1.41 -8.65
CA ASP A 181 -16.99 1.47 -7.48
C ASP A 181 -16.86 0.22 -6.59
N VAL A 182 -15.68 0.06 -5.98
CA VAL A 182 -15.37 -1.09 -5.14
C VAL A 182 -15.41 -0.68 -3.67
N VAL A 183 -16.15 -1.45 -2.86
CA VAL A 183 -16.25 -1.20 -1.42
C VAL A 183 -14.93 -1.60 -0.73
N LEU A 184 -14.36 -0.66 0.00
CA LEU A 184 -13.14 -0.86 0.78
C LEU A 184 -13.45 -1.55 2.13
N PRO A 185 -12.50 -2.31 2.70
CA PRO A 185 -12.66 -2.89 4.03
C PRO A 185 -12.70 -1.82 5.12
N SER A 186 -13.11 -2.22 6.34
CA SER A 186 -13.09 -1.33 7.50
C SER A 186 -11.68 -0.84 7.80
N ARG A 187 -11.54 0.44 8.17
CA ARG A 187 -10.27 1.13 8.44
C ARG A 187 -9.83 0.90 9.89
N PRO A 188 -8.81 0.09 10.16
CA PRO A 188 -8.17 0.03 11.47
C PRO A 188 -7.33 1.31 11.70
N LYS A 189 -6.95 1.55 12.97
CA LYS A 189 -6.10 2.72 13.35
C LYS A 189 -4.62 2.30 13.40
N ASP A 190 -4.11 1.77 12.31
CA ASP A 190 -2.73 1.30 12.15
C ASP A 190 -2.25 1.53 10.71
N GLU A 191 -1.08 1.03 10.37
CA GLU A 191 -0.47 1.15 9.03
C GLU A 191 -1.33 0.50 7.93
N VAL A 192 -2.17 -0.48 8.29
CA VAL A 192 -3.15 -1.07 7.36
C VAL A 192 -4.26 -0.07 7.05
N GLY A 193 -4.66 0.74 8.03
CA GLY A 193 -5.60 1.84 7.83
C GLY A 193 -5.07 2.89 6.86
N GLU A 194 -3.82 3.32 7.02
CA GLU A 194 -3.15 4.25 6.11
C GLU A 194 -3.07 3.72 4.67
N LEU A 195 -2.81 2.42 4.52
CA LEU A 195 -2.81 1.76 3.21
C LEU A 195 -4.21 1.75 2.58
N ILE A 196 -5.27 1.55 3.37
CA ILE A 196 -6.65 1.62 2.89
C ILE A 196 -6.98 3.04 2.43
N ASP A 197 -6.56 4.07 3.17
CA ASP A 197 -6.76 5.48 2.81
C ASP A 197 -6.05 5.84 1.50
N ALA A 198 -4.83 5.39 1.31
CA ALA A 198 -4.09 5.59 0.05
C ALA A 198 -4.78 4.91 -1.16
N VAL A 199 -5.37 3.72 -0.97
CA VAL A 199 -6.15 3.02 -2.02
C VAL A 199 -7.47 3.74 -2.29
N ASP A 200 -8.13 4.31 -1.27
CA ASP A 200 -9.35 5.10 -1.40
C ASP A 200 -9.11 6.38 -2.22
N GLU A 201 -8.03 7.08 -1.89
CA GLU A 201 -7.60 8.26 -2.63
C GLU A 201 -7.30 7.93 -4.10
N MET A 202 -6.55 6.85 -4.36
CA MET A 202 -6.29 6.37 -5.72
C MET A 202 -7.59 6.04 -6.47
N GLN A 203 -8.55 5.37 -5.81
CA GLN A 203 -9.85 5.06 -6.39
C GLN A 203 -10.62 6.33 -6.76
N THR A 204 -10.60 7.33 -5.87
CA THR A 204 -11.26 8.62 -6.09
C THR A 204 -10.65 9.35 -7.29
N GLN A 205 -9.32 9.41 -7.38
CA GLN A 205 -8.60 10.02 -8.50
C GLN A 205 -8.91 9.30 -9.83
N LEU A 206 -8.97 7.97 -9.81
CA LEU A 206 -9.34 7.19 -11.00
C LEU A 206 -10.79 7.44 -11.44
N LYS A 207 -11.74 7.52 -10.51
CA LYS A 207 -13.13 7.88 -10.80
C LYS A 207 -13.24 9.25 -11.44
N GLN A 208 -12.56 10.25 -10.87
CA GLN A 208 -12.54 11.61 -11.42
C GLN A 208 -11.96 11.62 -12.84
N LYS A 209 -10.84 10.91 -13.05
CA LYS A 209 -10.21 10.82 -14.38
C LYS A 209 -11.12 10.13 -15.40
N ASP A 210 -11.77 9.03 -15.02
CA ASP A 210 -12.72 8.32 -15.90
C ASP A 210 -13.93 9.19 -16.25
N HIS A 211 -14.47 9.92 -15.26
CA HIS A 211 -15.58 10.84 -15.46
C HIS A 211 -15.19 11.99 -16.42
N LEU A 212 -14.04 12.62 -16.20
CA LEU A 212 -13.52 13.66 -17.09
C LEU A 212 -13.31 13.14 -18.51
N GLN A 213 -12.77 11.93 -18.67
CA GLN A 213 -12.57 11.32 -19.98
C GLN A 213 -13.90 11.03 -20.70
N LYS A 214 -14.91 10.54 -19.99
CA LYS A 214 -16.25 10.30 -20.54
C LYS A 214 -16.93 11.60 -20.96
N THR A 215 -16.88 12.63 -20.11
CA THR A 215 -17.41 13.95 -20.41
C THR A 215 -16.71 14.55 -21.65
N PHE A 216 -15.38 14.43 -21.72
CA PHE A 216 -14.59 14.88 -22.85
C PHE A 216 -15.00 14.19 -24.17
N ILE A 217 -15.12 12.86 -24.18
CA ILE A 217 -15.52 12.12 -25.38
C ILE A 217 -16.95 12.49 -25.79
N ALA A 218 -17.87 12.59 -24.83
CA ALA A 218 -19.26 12.96 -25.12
C ALA A 218 -19.35 14.38 -25.70
N GLY A 219 -18.62 15.34 -25.14
CA GLY A 219 -18.56 16.71 -25.62
C GLY A 219 -18.00 16.81 -27.03
N ILE A 220 -16.84 16.19 -27.32
CA ILE A 220 -16.27 16.17 -28.66
C ILE A 220 -17.27 15.58 -29.66
N THR A 221 -17.88 14.46 -29.33
CA THR A 221 -18.83 13.78 -30.25
C THR A 221 -20.00 14.68 -30.55
N HIS A 222 -20.51 15.41 -29.57
CA HIS A 222 -21.60 16.36 -29.75
C HIS A 222 -21.17 17.54 -30.67
N ASP A 223 -20.03 18.16 -30.34
CA ASP A 223 -19.55 19.37 -31.03
C ASP A 223 -19.04 19.10 -32.48
N LEU A 224 -18.62 17.87 -32.78
CA LEU A 224 -18.32 17.40 -34.14
C LEU A 224 -19.59 17.11 -34.97
N ARG A 225 -20.66 16.61 -34.32
CA ARG A 225 -21.88 16.19 -35.01
C ARG A 225 -22.63 17.37 -35.63
N THR A 226 -22.68 18.50 -34.92
CA THR A 226 -23.44 19.69 -35.37
C THR A 226 -22.92 20.25 -36.68
N PRO A 227 -21.65 20.67 -36.84
CA PRO A 227 -21.12 21.19 -38.11
C PRO A 227 -21.17 20.15 -39.22
N LEU A 228 -20.92 18.87 -38.89
CA LEU A 228 -21.00 17.80 -39.88
C LEU A 228 -22.43 17.64 -40.47
N ALA A 229 -23.45 17.80 -39.59
CA ALA A 229 -24.85 17.77 -40.04
C ALA A 229 -25.21 18.96 -40.94
N ILE A 230 -24.70 20.16 -40.63
CA ILE A 230 -24.88 21.35 -41.48
C ILE A 230 -24.23 21.14 -42.83
N ILE A 231 -22.95 20.77 -42.88
CA ILE A 231 -22.21 20.51 -44.12
C ILE A 231 -22.95 19.47 -44.96
N ARG A 232 -23.42 18.38 -44.36
CA ARG A 232 -24.15 17.32 -45.01
C ARG A 232 -25.46 17.82 -45.60
N ASN A 233 -26.28 18.51 -44.81
CA ASN A 233 -27.59 19.02 -45.24
C ASN A 233 -27.44 20.01 -46.41
N GLU A 234 -26.48 20.94 -46.29
CA GLU A 234 -26.21 21.91 -47.35
C GLU A 234 -25.68 21.24 -48.64
N THR A 235 -24.80 20.26 -48.48
CA THR A 235 -24.28 19.48 -49.63
C THR A 235 -25.37 18.61 -50.28
N GLU A 236 -26.27 17.98 -49.49
CA GLU A 236 -27.43 17.24 -50.03
C GLU A 236 -28.40 18.18 -50.78
N ALA A 237 -28.63 19.40 -50.24
CA ALA A 237 -29.46 20.39 -50.91
C ALA A 237 -28.84 20.91 -52.21
N LEU A 238 -27.53 21.14 -52.25
CA LEU A 238 -26.78 21.46 -53.46
C LEU A 238 -26.91 20.33 -54.51
N ALA A 239 -26.71 19.08 -54.10
CA ALA A 239 -26.80 17.92 -54.97
C ALA A 239 -28.23 17.69 -55.53
N ALA A 240 -29.25 18.03 -54.74
CA ALA A 240 -30.66 17.95 -55.16
C ALA A 240 -31.08 19.11 -56.09
N GLY A 241 -30.25 20.15 -56.26
CA GLY A 241 -30.55 21.32 -57.10
C GLY A 241 -31.69 22.19 -56.53
N VAL A 242 -31.97 22.12 -55.22
CA VAL A 242 -33.08 22.86 -54.57
C VAL A 242 -32.65 24.26 -54.09
N ILE A 243 -31.35 24.58 -54.17
CA ILE A 243 -30.82 25.88 -53.73
C ILE A 243 -30.90 26.87 -54.92
N PRO A 244 -31.50 28.03 -54.69
CA PRO A 244 -31.52 29.10 -55.72
C PRO A 244 -30.10 29.56 -56.08
N VAL A 245 -29.87 29.92 -57.35
CA VAL A 245 -28.53 30.32 -57.84
C VAL A 245 -27.98 31.52 -57.06
N ALA A 246 -28.86 32.42 -56.60
CA ALA A 246 -28.49 33.59 -55.78
C ALA A 246 -27.95 33.25 -54.40
N GLU A 247 -28.32 32.08 -53.84
CA GLU A 247 -27.91 31.62 -52.49
C GLU A 247 -26.71 30.69 -52.54
N LEU A 248 -26.25 30.24 -53.71
CA LEU A 248 -25.11 29.35 -53.88
C LEU A 248 -23.81 29.85 -53.22
N PRO A 249 -23.46 31.17 -53.33
CA PRO A 249 -22.26 31.67 -52.63
C PRO A 249 -22.38 31.58 -51.12
N ASP A 250 -23.54 31.89 -50.55
CA ASP A 250 -23.76 31.88 -49.09
C ASP A 250 -23.67 30.44 -48.54
N VAL A 251 -24.31 29.49 -49.19
CA VAL A 251 -24.25 28.06 -48.80
C VAL A 251 -22.83 27.52 -48.95
N THR A 252 -22.10 27.88 -50.00
CA THR A 252 -20.71 27.46 -50.20
C THR A 252 -19.81 28.06 -49.09
N THR A 253 -20.04 29.32 -48.76
CA THR A 253 -19.32 29.99 -47.67
C THR A 253 -19.60 29.32 -46.34
N SER A 254 -20.85 29.00 -46.04
CA SER A 254 -21.25 28.29 -44.83
C SER A 254 -20.55 26.93 -44.72
N ILE A 255 -20.49 26.14 -45.78
CA ILE A 255 -19.77 24.85 -45.83
C ILE A 255 -18.28 25.02 -45.49
N ILE A 256 -17.63 26.07 -46.07
CA ILE A 256 -16.22 26.36 -45.82
C ILE A 256 -16.03 26.75 -44.34
N GLU A 257 -16.85 27.66 -43.81
CA GLU A 257 -16.80 28.10 -42.42
C GLU A 257 -16.97 26.94 -41.43
N GLU A 258 -17.92 26.03 -41.67
CA GLU A 258 -18.11 24.86 -40.84
C GLU A 258 -16.97 23.84 -40.94
N THR A 259 -16.34 23.75 -42.13
CA THR A 259 -15.14 22.91 -42.35
C THR A 259 -13.94 23.47 -41.56
N ASP A 260 -13.72 24.79 -41.63
CA ASP A 260 -12.66 25.47 -40.88
C ASP A 260 -12.89 25.33 -39.37
N ARG A 261 -14.14 25.46 -38.89
CA ARG A 261 -14.54 25.25 -37.50
C ARG A 261 -14.24 23.83 -37.03
N LEU A 262 -14.50 22.81 -37.84
CA LEU A 262 -14.11 21.43 -37.60
C LEU A 262 -12.60 21.27 -37.45
N GLY A 263 -11.83 21.92 -38.35
CA GLY A 263 -10.37 21.94 -38.30
C GLY A 263 -9.86 22.47 -36.95
N HIS A 264 -10.37 23.62 -36.52
CA HIS A 264 -10.03 24.24 -35.22
C HIS A 264 -10.38 23.32 -34.03
N LEU A 265 -11.56 22.69 -34.05
CA LEU A 265 -11.98 21.77 -32.98
C LEU A 265 -11.06 20.54 -32.88
N ILE A 266 -10.63 20.00 -34.03
CA ILE A 266 -9.66 18.88 -34.04
C ILE A 266 -8.33 19.32 -33.46
N ASP A 267 -7.81 20.51 -33.85
CA ASP A 267 -6.55 21.02 -33.31
C ASP A 267 -6.61 21.28 -31.80
N GLU A 268 -7.71 21.81 -31.30
CA GLU A 268 -7.94 21.99 -29.85
C GLU A 268 -8.00 20.66 -29.13
N THR A 269 -8.70 19.68 -29.69
CA THR A 269 -8.81 18.33 -29.12
C THR A 269 -7.43 17.64 -29.06
N LEU A 270 -6.64 17.73 -30.10
CA LEU A 270 -5.28 17.17 -30.16
C LEU A 270 -4.36 17.86 -29.14
N LEU A 271 -4.44 19.19 -29.03
CA LEU A 271 -3.64 19.91 -28.06
C LEU A 271 -4.04 19.53 -26.62
N TYR A 272 -5.35 19.52 -26.31
CA TYR A 272 -5.84 19.07 -25.01
C TYR A 272 -5.31 17.66 -24.68
N SER A 273 -5.41 16.72 -25.61
CA SER A 273 -4.92 15.34 -25.42
C SER A 273 -3.41 15.27 -25.15
N LYS A 274 -2.61 16.11 -25.82
CA LYS A 274 -1.15 16.19 -25.60
C LYS A 274 -0.83 16.76 -24.22
N LEU A 275 -1.48 17.84 -23.82
CA LEU A 275 -1.30 18.49 -22.53
C LEU A 275 -1.77 17.56 -21.37
N ALA A 276 -2.97 16.97 -21.48
CA ALA A 276 -3.51 16.03 -20.51
C ALA A 276 -2.65 14.76 -20.33
N GLY A 277 -1.95 14.37 -21.39
CA GLY A 277 -1.01 13.23 -21.35
C GLY A 277 0.37 13.56 -20.76
N GLY A 278 0.64 14.82 -20.39
CA GLY A 278 1.97 15.26 -19.93
C GLY A 278 3.08 15.09 -20.99
N ARG A 279 2.70 15.00 -22.27
CA ARG A 279 3.61 14.66 -23.38
C ARG A 279 4.19 15.88 -24.12
N MET A 280 3.86 17.07 -23.65
CA MET A 280 4.28 18.30 -24.31
C MET A 280 5.14 19.12 -23.35
N PRO A 281 6.48 19.02 -23.45
CA PRO A 281 7.38 19.90 -22.71
C PRO A 281 7.21 21.33 -23.23
N LEU A 282 7.20 22.31 -22.33
CA LEU A 282 7.19 23.74 -22.67
C LEU A 282 8.56 24.16 -23.19
N GLU A 283 8.56 24.86 -24.32
CA GLU A 283 9.77 25.52 -24.87
C GLU A 283 9.89 26.95 -24.29
N ARG A 284 10.22 27.04 -23.00
CA ARG A 284 10.35 28.33 -22.31
C ARG A 284 11.53 29.14 -22.84
N THR A 285 11.28 30.36 -23.20
CA THR A 285 12.29 31.36 -23.60
C THR A 285 12.04 32.65 -22.84
N ASP A 286 13.04 33.54 -22.82
CA ASP A 286 12.89 34.88 -22.24
C ASP A 286 12.18 35.80 -23.27
N VAL A 287 10.90 36.08 -23.02
CA VAL A 287 9.99 36.76 -23.95
C VAL A 287 9.71 38.20 -23.47
N ALA A 288 9.75 39.17 -24.40
CA ALA A 288 9.17 40.49 -24.21
C ALA A 288 7.64 40.36 -24.29
N LEU A 289 6.99 40.28 -23.13
CA LEU A 289 5.57 39.95 -23.02
C LEU A 289 4.66 41.07 -23.55
N ASP A 290 5.06 42.31 -23.36
CA ASP A 290 4.40 43.49 -23.92
C ASP A 290 4.35 43.45 -25.45
N GLU A 291 5.44 43.04 -26.11
CA GLU A 291 5.49 42.88 -27.56
C GLU A 291 4.58 41.73 -28.06
N LEU A 292 4.61 40.59 -27.34
CA LEU A 292 3.77 39.42 -27.67
C LEU A 292 2.27 39.77 -27.50
N VAL A 293 1.90 40.45 -26.42
CA VAL A 293 0.52 40.89 -26.18
C VAL A 293 0.07 41.89 -27.25
N LEU A 294 0.91 42.91 -27.54
CA LEU A 294 0.59 43.89 -28.56
C LEU A 294 0.40 43.26 -29.93
N ALA A 295 1.29 42.37 -30.36
CA ALA A 295 1.19 41.69 -31.65
C ALA A 295 -0.11 40.84 -31.74
N THR A 296 -0.50 40.18 -30.69
CA THR A 296 -1.71 39.35 -30.63
C THR A 296 -2.98 40.23 -30.68
N VAL A 297 -3.00 41.33 -29.91
CA VAL A 297 -4.12 42.30 -29.93
C VAL A 297 -4.28 42.91 -31.30
N GLU A 298 -3.20 43.39 -31.95
CA GLU A 298 -3.25 44.00 -33.31
C GLU A 298 -3.75 43.00 -34.34
N ARG A 299 -3.39 41.74 -34.28
CA ARG A 299 -3.90 40.68 -35.17
C ARG A 299 -5.42 40.49 -35.03
N LEU A 300 -5.96 40.60 -33.82
CA LEU A 300 -7.40 40.43 -33.55
C LEU A 300 -8.21 41.73 -33.68
N ARG A 301 -7.58 42.90 -33.83
CA ARG A 301 -8.23 44.19 -33.88
C ARG A 301 -9.34 44.28 -34.93
N GLY A 302 -9.10 43.71 -36.13
CA GLY A 302 -10.09 43.65 -37.21
C GLY A 302 -11.35 42.90 -36.83
N THR A 303 -11.22 41.75 -36.19
CA THR A 303 -12.34 40.92 -35.70
C THR A 303 -13.21 41.69 -34.69
N PHE A 304 -12.57 42.37 -33.72
CA PHE A 304 -13.29 43.18 -32.74
C PHE A 304 -14.01 44.39 -33.36
N THR A 305 -13.33 45.06 -34.32
CA THR A 305 -13.93 46.20 -35.01
C THR A 305 -15.15 45.77 -35.82
N GLN A 306 -15.10 44.62 -36.51
CA GLN A 306 -16.25 44.08 -37.25
C GLN A 306 -17.44 43.75 -36.35
N ALA A 307 -17.19 43.33 -35.12
CA ALA A 307 -18.21 43.10 -34.10
C ALA A 307 -18.70 44.41 -33.40
N GLY A 308 -18.16 45.55 -33.80
CA GLY A 308 -18.49 46.86 -33.17
C GLY A 308 -17.86 47.01 -31.79
N LEU A 309 -16.79 46.31 -31.45
CA LEU A 309 -16.09 46.34 -30.16
C LEU A 309 -14.80 47.18 -30.30
N THR A 310 -14.44 47.85 -29.18
CA THR A 310 -13.18 48.59 -29.06
C THR A 310 -12.17 47.78 -28.26
N LEU A 311 -10.93 47.59 -28.80
CA LEU A 311 -9.80 47.01 -28.09
C LEU A 311 -8.89 48.11 -27.53
N ALA A 312 -8.78 48.21 -26.21
CA ALA A 312 -7.90 49.15 -25.51
C ALA A 312 -6.72 48.37 -24.89
N THR A 313 -5.52 48.94 -24.93
CA THR A 313 -4.31 48.32 -24.36
C THR A 313 -3.59 49.32 -23.44
N GLU A 314 -3.10 48.79 -22.30
CA GLU A 314 -2.24 49.51 -21.36
C GLU A 314 -1.12 48.52 -20.97
N LEU A 315 0.05 48.64 -21.60
CA LEU A 315 1.10 47.65 -21.50
C LEU A 315 2.37 48.26 -20.91
N GLN A 316 2.89 47.69 -19.85
CA GLN A 316 4.22 47.98 -19.33
C GLN A 316 5.24 47.03 -19.92
N PRO A 317 6.49 47.45 -20.17
CA PRO A 317 7.54 46.53 -20.61
C PRO A 317 7.81 45.48 -19.55
N VAL A 318 7.59 44.20 -19.89
CA VAL A 318 7.75 43.03 -18.99
C VAL A 318 8.42 41.90 -19.74
N ARG A 319 9.45 41.31 -19.11
CA ARG A 319 10.05 40.09 -19.63
C ARG A 319 9.72 38.91 -18.72
N GLN A 320 9.29 37.82 -19.36
CA GLN A 320 8.92 36.59 -18.64
C GLN A 320 9.49 35.33 -19.32
N SER A 321 9.85 34.35 -18.51
CA SER A 321 10.27 33.04 -18.98
C SER A 321 9.04 32.16 -19.24
N LEU A 322 8.61 32.08 -20.50
CA LEU A 322 7.43 31.34 -20.91
C LEU A 322 7.58 30.75 -22.33
N ASP A 323 6.68 29.83 -22.70
CA ASP A 323 6.54 29.35 -24.07
C ASP A 323 5.64 30.34 -24.82
N PRO A 324 6.17 31.11 -25.81
CA PRO A 324 5.42 32.18 -26.45
C PRO A 324 4.21 31.66 -27.23
N ARG A 325 4.30 30.48 -27.85
CA ARG A 325 3.18 29.91 -28.65
C ARG A 325 2.04 29.47 -27.75
N MET A 326 2.38 28.83 -26.61
CA MET A 326 1.35 28.37 -25.66
C MET A 326 0.71 29.56 -24.97
N PHE A 327 1.50 30.56 -24.56
CA PHE A 327 0.96 31.74 -23.88
C PHE A 327 0.11 32.62 -24.81
N GLU A 328 0.50 32.78 -26.06
CA GLU A 328 -0.30 33.44 -27.09
C GLU A 328 -1.70 32.80 -27.21
N ARG A 329 -1.78 31.47 -27.14
CA ARG A 329 -3.06 30.75 -27.16
C ARG A 329 -3.93 31.06 -25.96
N VAL A 330 -3.36 31.19 -24.76
CA VAL A 330 -4.09 31.65 -23.55
C VAL A 330 -4.67 33.03 -23.78
N LEU A 331 -3.85 33.96 -24.31
CA LEU A 331 -4.28 35.32 -24.58
C LEU A 331 -5.41 35.38 -25.62
N ILE A 332 -5.30 34.63 -26.71
CA ILE A 332 -6.35 34.51 -27.73
C ILE A 332 -7.65 34.00 -27.10
N ASN A 333 -7.58 32.95 -26.28
CA ASN A 333 -8.77 32.40 -25.61
C ASN A 333 -9.43 33.44 -24.69
N PHE A 334 -8.66 34.21 -23.93
CA PHE A 334 -9.21 35.25 -23.06
C PHE A 334 -9.85 36.37 -23.89
N LEU A 335 -9.17 36.81 -24.96
CA LEU A 335 -9.71 37.85 -25.84
C LEU A 335 -10.98 37.38 -26.56
N MET A 336 -11.03 36.16 -27.08
CA MET A 336 -12.23 35.63 -27.71
C MET A 336 -13.39 35.43 -26.74
N ASN A 337 -13.12 35.02 -25.51
CA ASN A 337 -14.16 35.01 -24.47
C ASN A 337 -14.71 36.40 -24.19
N ALA A 338 -13.84 37.41 -24.06
CA ALA A 338 -14.25 38.81 -23.89
C ALA A 338 -15.02 39.35 -25.11
N HIS A 339 -14.63 38.95 -26.32
CA HIS A 339 -15.32 39.29 -27.59
C HIS A 339 -16.76 38.78 -27.57
N PHE A 340 -16.99 37.51 -27.21
CA PHE A 340 -18.36 36.95 -27.22
C PHE A 340 -19.21 37.43 -26.03
N ALA A 341 -18.58 37.77 -24.90
CA ALA A 341 -19.31 38.27 -23.71
C ALA A 341 -19.71 39.74 -23.79
N SER A 342 -18.95 40.54 -24.55
CA SER A 342 -19.16 42.02 -24.60
C SER A 342 -20.35 42.43 -25.47
N PRO A 343 -21.14 43.40 -25.04
CA PRO A 343 -22.21 43.96 -25.86
C PRO A 343 -21.62 44.79 -27.01
N VAL A 344 -22.39 44.95 -28.11
CA VAL A 344 -22.01 45.82 -29.24
C VAL A 344 -21.78 47.24 -28.73
N GLY A 345 -20.67 47.85 -29.16
CA GLY A 345 -20.23 49.18 -28.68
C GLY A 345 -19.39 49.12 -27.41
N GLY A 346 -19.22 47.92 -26.81
CA GLY A 346 -18.42 47.73 -25.60
C GLY A 346 -16.91 47.79 -25.85
N THR A 347 -16.17 47.91 -24.74
CA THR A 347 -14.71 47.98 -24.73
C THR A 347 -14.11 46.77 -24.03
N VAL A 348 -13.19 46.07 -24.70
CA VAL A 348 -12.34 45.07 -24.10
C VAL A 348 -10.97 45.67 -23.81
N SER A 349 -10.50 45.60 -22.57
CA SER A 349 -9.26 46.22 -22.13
C SER A 349 -8.22 45.15 -21.78
N VAL A 350 -7.02 45.28 -22.33
CA VAL A 350 -5.86 44.44 -22.00
C VAL A 350 -4.85 45.27 -21.25
N ARG A 351 -4.56 44.87 -20.00
CA ARG A 351 -3.58 45.55 -19.18
C ARG A 351 -2.46 44.57 -18.77
N LEU A 352 -1.22 45.00 -18.96
CA LEU A 352 -0.04 44.29 -18.52
C LEU A 352 0.75 45.16 -17.52
N THR A 353 0.98 44.62 -16.35
CA THR A 353 1.88 45.15 -15.32
C THR A 353 3.02 44.21 -15.04
N HIS A 354 3.96 44.55 -14.15
CA HIS A 354 5.06 43.67 -13.78
C HIS A 354 4.61 42.33 -13.16
N ASP A 355 3.45 42.33 -12.51
CA ASP A 355 2.98 41.17 -11.73
C ASP A 355 1.78 40.43 -12.37
N GLU A 356 1.02 41.11 -13.26
CA GLU A 356 -0.26 40.60 -13.73
C GLU A 356 -0.57 41.05 -15.18
N LEU A 357 -1.08 40.10 -15.96
CA LEU A 357 -1.79 40.38 -17.21
C LEU A 357 -3.30 40.25 -16.96
N THR A 358 -4.09 41.23 -17.40
CA THR A 358 -5.57 41.17 -17.33
C THR A 358 -6.21 41.41 -18.68
N VAL A 359 -7.32 40.70 -18.93
CA VAL A 359 -8.26 40.93 -20.01
C VAL A 359 -9.63 41.21 -19.39
N GLU A 360 -10.13 42.40 -19.60
CA GLU A 360 -11.38 42.92 -19.02
C GLU A 360 -12.44 43.06 -20.09
N ASP A 361 -13.65 42.56 -19.83
CA ASP A 361 -14.84 42.72 -20.70
C ASP A 361 -15.96 43.52 -20.04
N GLU A 362 -16.94 43.89 -20.82
CA GLU A 362 -18.16 44.59 -20.39
C GLU A 362 -19.42 43.70 -20.48
N GLY A 363 -19.21 42.37 -20.37
CA GLY A 363 -20.27 41.37 -20.45
C GLY A 363 -21.08 41.21 -19.16
N ALA A 364 -21.79 40.10 -19.08
CA ALA A 364 -22.58 39.75 -17.89
C ALA A 364 -21.72 39.33 -16.67
N GLY A 365 -20.41 39.14 -16.87
CA GLY A 365 -19.50 38.63 -15.83
C GLY A 365 -19.63 37.12 -15.60
N VAL A 366 -18.96 36.61 -14.55
CA VAL A 366 -18.97 35.20 -14.16
C VAL A 366 -19.50 35.08 -12.74
N GLN A 367 -20.57 34.31 -12.56
CA GLN A 367 -21.17 34.03 -11.26
C GLN A 367 -20.11 33.46 -10.30
N ALA A 368 -20.18 33.86 -9.01
CA ALA A 368 -19.18 33.43 -8.02
C ALA A 368 -19.07 31.87 -7.89
N GLU A 369 -20.20 31.19 -8.09
CA GLU A 369 -20.33 29.73 -8.04
C GLU A 369 -19.63 29.07 -9.21
N ASP A 370 -19.58 29.71 -10.38
CA ASP A 370 -19.02 29.15 -11.62
C ASP A 370 -17.53 29.45 -11.78
N ARG A 371 -16.94 30.38 -11.02
CA ARG A 371 -15.54 30.82 -11.19
C ARG A 371 -14.51 29.70 -11.07
N ALA A 372 -14.81 28.67 -10.28
CA ALA A 372 -13.95 27.50 -10.13
C ALA A 372 -14.16 26.48 -11.26
N THR A 373 -15.37 26.37 -11.78
CA THR A 373 -15.76 25.33 -12.75
C THR A 373 -15.64 25.74 -14.20
N ILE A 374 -15.61 27.05 -14.53
CA ILE A 374 -15.42 27.52 -15.93
C ILE A 374 -14.11 27.04 -16.58
N TRP A 375 -13.13 26.61 -15.76
CA TRP A 375 -11.86 26.05 -16.21
C TRP A 375 -11.92 24.53 -16.50
N ASP A 376 -13.07 23.90 -16.22
CA ASP A 376 -13.27 22.49 -16.49
C ASP A 376 -13.71 22.27 -17.95
N VAL A 377 -13.48 21.07 -18.44
CA VAL A 377 -13.74 20.70 -19.85
C VAL A 377 -15.24 20.72 -20.13
N TYR A 378 -15.65 21.37 -21.23
CA TYR A 378 -17.04 21.45 -21.69
C TYR A 378 -18.00 22.19 -20.75
N VAL A 379 -17.49 22.98 -19.81
CA VAL A 379 -18.31 23.92 -19.06
C VAL A 379 -18.57 25.12 -19.97
N LYS A 380 -19.86 25.40 -20.23
CA LYS A 380 -20.33 26.53 -21.04
C LYS A 380 -21.31 27.36 -20.24
N GLN A 381 -21.23 28.68 -20.31
CA GLN A 381 -22.32 29.54 -19.88
C GLN A 381 -23.42 29.56 -20.95
N GLU A 382 -24.67 29.71 -20.56
CA GLU A 382 -25.78 29.84 -21.50
C GLU A 382 -25.52 31.00 -22.46
N GLY A 383 -25.54 30.73 -23.77
CA GLY A 383 -25.26 31.72 -24.82
C GLY A 383 -23.79 31.85 -25.25
N SER A 384 -22.86 31.10 -24.69
CA SER A 384 -21.44 31.13 -25.12
C SER A 384 -21.24 30.39 -26.46
N ALA A 385 -20.57 31.07 -27.40
CA ALA A 385 -20.31 30.53 -28.77
C ALA A 385 -19.13 29.54 -28.85
N GLY A 386 -18.41 29.29 -27.76
CA GLY A 386 -17.22 28.44 -27.70
C GLY A 386 -17.52 26.96 -27.48
N HIS A 387 -16.53 26.08 -27.79
CA HIS A 387 -16.63 24.63 -27.58
C HIS A 387 -16.40 24.18 -26.13
N GLY A 388 -16.09 25.12 -25.19
CA GLY A 388 -15.78 24.79 -23.78
C GLY A 388 -14.44 24.12 -23.56
N LEU A 389 -13.52 24.17 -24.54
CA LEU A 389 -12.15 23.67 -24.42
C LEU A 389 -11.13 24.78 -24.18
N GLY A 390 -11.39 26.00 -24.60
CA GLY A 390 -10.43 27.10 -24.57
C GLY A 390 -9.90 27.40 -23.16
N LEU A 391 -10.79 27.58 -22.16
CA LEU A 391 -10.37 27.83 -20.77
C LEU A 391 -9.71 26.62 -20.14
N ALA A 392 -10.16 25.40 -20.44
CA ALA A 392 -9.53 24.17 -19.95
C ALA A 392 -8.10 24.02 -20.48
N ILE A 393 -7.86 24.32 -21.75
CA ILE A 393 -6.54 24.37 -22.37
C ILE A 393 -5.70 25.48 -21.72
N SER A 394 -6.27 26.67 -21.53
CA SER A 394 -5.59 27.79 -20.88
C SER A 394 -5.14 27.43 -19.46
N ARG A 395 -6.01 26.81 -18.66
CA ARG A 395 -5.65 26.25 -17.33
C ARG A 395 -4.42 25.35 -17.40
N MET A 396 -4.44 24.34 -18.31
CA MET A 396 -3.34 23.39 -18.41
C MET A 396 -2.03 24.05 -18.83
N ILE A 397 -2.07 25.05 -19.71
CA ILE A 397 -0.91 25.83 -20.12
C ILE A 397 -0.37 26.64 -18.92
N LEU A 398 -1.26 27.34 -18.20
CA LEU A 398 -0.89 28.18 -17.06
C LEU A 398 -0.37 27.36 -15.88
N ASP A 399 -1.01 26.22 -15.55
CA ASP A 399 -0.52 25.24 -14.57
C ASP A 399 0.89 24.72 -14.93
N SER A 400 1.13 24.42 -16.22
CA SER A 400 2.45 23.99 -16.69
C SER A 400 3.49 25.10 -16.59
N HIS A 401 3.10 26.37 -16.69
CA HIS A 401 3.98 27.52 -16.46
C HIS A 401 4.13 27.86 -14.97
N GLN A 402 3.31 27.29 -14.07
CA GLN A 402 3.26 27.59 -12.64
C GLN A 402 2.82 29.05 -12.37
N PHE A 403 1.98 29.60 -13.22
CA PHE A 403 1.37 30.91 -13.05
C PHE A 403 0.05 30.79 -12.29
N ASP A 404 -0.24 31.80 -11.45
CA ASP A 404 -1.56 31.95 -10.83
C ASP A 404 -2.53 32.60 -11.82
N TYR A 405 -3.78 32.15 -11.83
CA TYR A 405 -4.79 32.65 -12.78
C TYR A 405 -6.18 32.58 -12.20
N GLY A 406 -7.09 33.32 -12.77
CA GLY A 406 -8.47 33.30 -12.32
C GLY A 406 -9.34 34.28 -13.06
N VAL A 407 -10.58 34.44 -12.53
CA VAL A 407 -11.56 35.40 -12.97
C VAL A 407 -12.12 36.14 -11.77
N ARG A 408 -12.33 37.45 -11.91
CA ARG A 408 -12.94 38.34 -10.91
C ARG A 408 -13.92 39.30 -11.58
N ASP A 409 -14.77 39.92 -10.78
CA ASP A 409 -15.70 40.96 -11.28
C ASP A 409 -14.95 42.19 -11.68
N ARG A 410 -15.41 42.81 -12.79
CA ARG A 410 -15.01 44.15 -13.19
C ARG A 410 -15.85 45.20 -12.46
N SER A 411 -15.22 46.28 -12.01
CA SER A 411 -15.93 47.42 -11.46
C SER A 411 -16.83 48.09 -12.51
N GLY A 412 -18.13 47.95 -12.38
CA GLY A 412 -19.11 48.48 -13.35
C GLY A 412 -19.78 47.40 -14.23
N GLY A 413 -19.52 46.11 -14.00
CA GLY A 413 -20.07 44.97 -14.74
C GLY A 413 -19.07 44.41 -15.72
N GLY A 414 -19.14 43.08 -15.91
CA GLY A 414 -18.22 42.33 -16.74
C GLY A 414 -17.27 41.44 -15.95
N ALA A 415 -16.35 40.78 -16.63
CA ALA A 415 -15.34 39.93 -16.05
C ALA A 415 -13.92 40.44 -16.28
N VAL A 416 -13.02 40.11 -15.38
CA VAL A 416 -11.57 40.29 -15.48
C VAL A 416 -10.89 38.92 -15.40
N PHE A 417 -10.43 38.40 -16.52
CA PHE A 417 -9.54 37.25 -16.53
C PHE A 417 -8.12 37.71 -16.28
N TYR A 418 -7.41 37.06 -15.39
CA TYR A 418 -6.05 37.45 -15.01
C TYR A 418 -5.07 36.29 -15.00
N VAL A 419 -3.80 36.62 -15.25
CA VAL A 419 -2.63 35.74 -15.05
C VAL A 419 -1.62 36.50 -14.22
N ARG A 420 -1.13 35.92 -13.11
CA ARG A 420 -0.02 36.45 -12.29
C ARG A 420 1.23 35.64 -12.51
N PHE A 421 2.36 36.34 -12.57
CA PHE A 421 3.64 35.76 -12.88
C PHE A 421 4.49 35.46 -11.66
#